data_2b402e2378a333e72a3b29712a573f63
#
_entry.id   2b402e2378a333e72a3b29712a573f63
#
_cell.length_a   1.000
_cell.length_b   1.000
_cell.length_c   1.000
_cell.angle_alpha   90.00
_cell.angle_beta   90.00
_cell.angle_gamma   90.00
#
_symmetry.space_group_name_H-M   'P 1'
#
loop_
_entity.id
_entity.type
_entity.pdbx_description
1 polymer ?
#
loop_
_entity_poly.entity_id
_entity_poly.type
_entity_poly.pdbx_seq_one_letter_code
_entity_poly.pdbx_strand_id
1 'polypeptide(L)'
;DFNLDEVVDVFTRLDFKPEVKGSTITCHIPSSRTDMEGMADLSEEVIRMLGYDRLPSTLPVMPMTEGKLTYKQQLTRQARQFLCAQGLQDCLTYTLVSTEKKDNAIFNNDEAIELASPMSEERRYIRTSILPSLLDVVSYNRARNIKDINVFELSDVAGVSGAKMHLAIAMSGNLQQTRWTSDVT
;
A
#
# COMPACT_ATOMS: atom_id res chain seq x y z
N ASP A 1 34.73 8.67 -9.77
CA ASP A 1 34.94 9.92 -9.04
C ASP A 1 34.61 11.10 -9.94
N PHE A 2 34.07 12.17 -9.37
CA PHE A 2 33.79 13.44 -10.03
C PHE A 2 34.77 14.49 -9.49
N ASN A 3 35.33 15.31 -10.38
CA ASN A 3 36.18 16.39 -9.95
C ASN A 3 35.38 17.70 -9.71
N LEU A 4 35.97 18.64 -8.98
CA LEU A 4 35.31 19.89 -8.61
C LEU A 4 34.84 20.70 -9.81
N ASP A 5 35.65 20.78 -10.86
CA ASP A 5 35.37 21.57 -12.06
C ASP A 5 34.18 21.01 -12.83
N GLU A 6 34.08 19.69 -12.96
CA GLU A 6 32.91 19.02 -13.58
C GLU A 6 31.62 19.32 -12.82
N VAL A 7 31.65 19.28 -11.46
CA VAL A 7 30.49 19.57 -10.63
C VAL A 7 30.05 21.03 -10.76
N VAL A 8 31.01 21.95 -10.76
CA VAL A 8 30.78 23.40 -10.99
C VAL A 8 30.19 23.66 -12.37
N ASP A 9 30.71 22.99 -13.42
CA ASP A 9 30.16 23.10 -14.78
C ASP A 9 28.68 22.64 -14.84
N VAL A 10 28.37 21.49 -14.23
CA VAL A 10 26.98 20.99 -14.13
C VAL A 10 26.06 22.00 -13.48
N PHE A 11 26.44 22.52 -12.31
CA PHE A 11 25.61 23.48 -11.59
C PHE A 11 25.46 24.81 -12.34
N THR A 12 26.50 25.24 -13.03
CA THR A 12 26.46 26.45 -13.87
C THR A 12 25.48 26.25 -15.04
N ARG A 13 25.52 25.10 -15.68
CA ARG A 13 24.61 24.75 -16.82
C ARG A 13 23.15 24.63 -16.36
N LEU A 14 22.93 24.29 -15.10
CA LEU A 14 21.60 24.20 -14.49
C LEU A 14 21.14 25.53 -13.83
N ASP A 15 21.91 26.61 -13.99
CA ASP A 15 21.65 27.94 -13.42
C ASP A 15 21.59 27.96 -11.88
N PHE A 16 22.33 27.06 -11.22
CA PHE A 16 22.38 26.99 -9.73
C PHE A 16 23.39 27.94 -9.09
N LYS A 17 24.09 28.76 -9.84
CA LYS A 17 25.07 29.79 -9.40
C LYS A 17 25.99 29.28 -8.28
N PRO A 18 26.92 28.36 -8.61
CA PRO A 18 27.80 27.76 -7.62
C PRO A 18 28.88 28.75 -7.14
N GLU A 19 29.08 28.83 -5.82
CA GLU A 19 30.19 29.53 -5.19
C GLU A 19 31.12 28.51 -4.52
N VAL A 20 32.39 28.50 -4.92
CA VAL A 20 33.39 27.56 -4.41
C VAL A 20 34.22 28.18 -3.32
N LYS A 21 34.30 27.52 -2.14
CA LYS A 21 35.20 27.89 -1.03
C LYS A 21 35.94 26.62 -0.56
N GLY A 22 37.17 26.47 -1.03
CA GLY A 22 37.94 25.25 -0.76
C GLY A 22 37.28 24.00 -1.37
N SER A 23 36.87 23.06 -0.55
CA SER A 23 36.18 21.84 -0.96
C SER A 23 34.64 21.93 -0.88
N THR A 24 34.11 23.07 -0.48
CA THR A 24 32.66 23.27 -0.32
C THR A 24 32.13 24.09 -1.51
N ILE A 25 30.99 23.62 -2.06
CA ILE A 25 30.23 24.33 -3.08
C ILE A 25 28.92 24.78 -2.46
N THR A 26 28.64 26.07 -2.50
CA THR A 26 27.34 26.62 -2.14
C THR A 26 26.56 26.91 -3.41
N CYS A 27 25.38 26.32 -3.56
CA CYS A 27 24.52 26.52 -4.72
C CYS A 27 23.33 27.42 -4.35
N HIS A 28 23.09 28.44 -5.17
CA HIS A 28 21.88 29.25 -5.07
C HIS A 28 20.85 28.71 -6.07
N ILE A 29 19.86 28.03 -5.53
CA ILE A 29 18.83 27.35 -6.35
C ILE A 29 17.81 28.36 -6.87
N PRO A 30 17.48 28.35 -8.17
CA PRO A 30 16.44 29.21 -8.72
C PRO A 30 15.06 28.78 -8.21
N SER A 31 14.16 29.74 -8.01
CA SER A 31 12.81 29.50 -7.48
C SER A 31 11.93 28.58 -8.33
N SER A 32 12.32 28.35 -9.59
CA SER A 32 11.65 27.39 -10.50
C SER A 32 11.94 25.93 -10.16
N ARG A 33 13.00 25.63 -9.40
CA ARG A 33 13.41 24.30 -8.98
C ARG A 33 12.96 24.04 -7.53
N THR A 34 11.65 23.86 -7.38
CA THR A 34 11.01 23.57 -6.08
C THR A 34 11.28 22.15 -5.55
N ASP A 35 11.88 21.32 -6.37
CA ASP A 35 12.28 19.95 -6.10
C ASP A 35 13.63 19.83 -5.36
N MET A 36 14.41 20.92 -5.31
CA MET A 36 15.74 20.94 -4.70
C MET A 36 15.66 21.27 -3.21
N GLU A 37 15.63 20.26 -2.35
CA GLU A 37 15.51 20.45 -0.88
C GLU A 37 16.83 20.21 -0.14
N GLY A 38 17.76 19.42 -0.72
CA GLY A 38 18.96 19.03 0.00
C GLY A 38 20.13 18.60 -0.87
N MET A 39 21.18 18.11 -0.20
CA MET A 39 22.41 17.67 -0.88
C MET A 39 22.19 16.44 -1.78
N ALA A 40 21.23 15.60 -1.44
CA ALA A 40 20.91 14.43 -2.27
C ALA A 40 20.43 14.84 -3.66
N ASP A 41 19.54 15.83 -3.73
CA ASP A 41 18.99 16.36 -4.99
C ASP A 41 20.07 16.98 -5.86
N LEU A 42 20.99 17.75 -5.25
CA LEU A 42 22.16 18.30 -5.96
C LEU A 42 23.08 17.19 -6.49
N SER A 43 23.27 16.12 -5.71
CA SER A 43 24.06 14.95 -6.13
C SER A 43 23.41 14.22 -7.30
N GLU A 44 22.09 14.11 -7.30
CA GLU A 44 21.33 13.53 -8.41
C GLU A 44 21.53 14.33 -9.70
N GLU A 45 21.46 15.65 -9.63
CA GLU A 45 21.69 16.50 -10.80
C GLU A 45 23.09 16.29 -11.40
N VAL A 46 24.11 16.17 -10.55
CA VAL A 46 25.48 15.92 -11.01
C VAL A 46 25.58 14.57 -11.73
N ILE A 47 25.05 13.49 -11.13
CA ILE A 47 25.12 12.16 -11.74
C ILE A 47 24.29 12.05 -13.00
N ARG A 48 23.11 12.69 -13.02
CA ARG A 48 22.22 12.71 -14.17
C ARG A 48 22.89 13.37 -15.38
N MET A 49 23.63 14.45 -15.16
CA MET A 49 24.29 15.20 -16.22
C MET A 49 25.62 14.58 -16.67
N LEU A 50 26.35 13.94 -15.77
CA LEU A 50 27.66 13.35 -16.07
C LEU A 50 27.59 11.85 -16.42
N GLY A 51 26.45 11.19 -16.17
CA GLY A 51 26.17 9.80 -16.51
C GLY A 51 26.29 8.86 -15.32
N TYR A 52 25.28 7.99 -15.18
CA TYR A 52 25.21 6.97 -14.13
C TYR A 52 26.29 5.89 -14.27
N ASP A 53 26.82 5.66 -15.45
CA ASP A 53 27.88 4.69 -15.72
C ASP A 53 29.19 5.00 -14.97
N ARG A 54 29.34 6.25 -14.51
CA ARG A 54 30.50 6.68 -13.71
C ARG A 54 30.42 6.25 -12.24
N LEU A 55 29.27 5.77 -11.77
CA LEU A 55 29.13 5.23 -10.42
C LEU A 55 29.53 3.74 -10.40
N PRO A 56 30.52 3.37 -9.58
CA PRO A 56 30.84 1.96 -9.42
C PRO A 56 29.69 1.22 -8.73
N SER A 57 29.32 0.06 -9.23
CA SER A 57 28.41 -0.85 -8.53
C SER A 57 29.10 -1.41 -7.30
N THR A 58 28.58 -1.08 -6.13
CA THR A 58 29.10 -1.59 -4.85
C THR A 58 28.01 -2.34 -4.10
N LEU A 59 28.39 -3.43 -3.44
CA LEU A 59 27.48 -4.11 -2.51
C LEU A 59 27.55 -3.43 -1.15
N PRO A 60 26.40 -3.21 -0.50
CA PRO A 60 26.39 -2.66 0.86
C PRO A 60 27.03 -3.67 1.82
N VAL A 61 27.88 -3.18 2.72
CA VAL A 61 28.44 -3.97 3.82
C VAL A 61 27.55 -3.76 5.04
N MET A 62 26.78 -4.77 5.39
CA MET A 62 25.88 -4.74 6.54
C MET A 62 25.80 -6.11 7.20
N PRO A 63 25.47 -6.19 8.50
CA PRO A 63 25.20 -7.46 9.14
C PRO A 63 24.08 -8.20 8.42
N MET A 64 24.30 -9.46 8.10
CA MET A 64 23.23 -10.30 7.56
C MET A 64 22.22 -10.60 8.66
N THR A 65 20.96 -10.35 8.37
CA THR A 65 19.85 -10.74 9.24
C THR A 65 19.05 -11.85 8.58
N GLU A 66 18.68 -12.86 9.35
CA GLU A 66 17.79 -13.90 8.87
C GLU A 66 16.38 -13.32 8.68
N GLY A 67 15.84 -13.46 7.47
CA GLY A 67 14.48 -13.06 7.18
C GLY A 67 13.48 -13.94 7.92
N LYS A 68 12.83 -13.39 8.95
CA LYS A 68 11.82 -14.08 9.76
C LYS A 68 10.48 -13.33 9.70
N LEU A 69 9.41 -14.11 9.66
CA LEU A 69 8.08 -13.57 9.87
C LEU A 69 7.87 -13.24 11.35
N THR A 70 7.27 -12.11 11.64
CA THR A 70 6.77 -11.84 12.98
C THR A 70 5.65 -12.82 13.33
N TYR A 71 5.34 -12.98 14.61
CA TYR A 71 4.23 -13.85 15.07
C TYR A 71 2.91 -13.44 14.40
N LYS A 72 2.61 -12.14 14.32
CA LYS A 72 1.41 -11.62 13.65
C LYS A 72 1.36 -12.03 12.17
N GLN A 73 2.48 -11.92 11.45
CA GLN A 73 2.56 -12.32 10.04
C GLN A 73 2.39 -13.83 9.85
N GLN A 74 2.97 -14.65 10.75
CA GLN A 74 2.78 -16.10 10.73
C GLN A 74 1.33 -16.49 10.95
N LEU A 75 0.69 -15.92 11.99
CA LEU A 75 -0.71 -16.16 12.29
C LEU A 75 -1.63 -15.76 11.13
N THR A 76 -1.39 -14.60 10.54
CA THR A 76 -2.14 -14.11 9.37
C THR A 76 -2.03 -15.08 8.19
N ARG A 77 -0.82 -15.58 7.89
CA ARG A 77 -0.62 -16.56 6.81
C ARG A 77 -1.31 -17.88 7.10
N GLN A 78 -1.18 -18.39 8.32
CA GLN A 78 -1.82 -19.65 8.72
C GLN A 78 -3.34 -19.55 8.64
N ALA A 79 -3.93 -18.44 9.11
CA ALA A 79 -5.36 -18.20 9.01
C ALA A 79 -5.85 -18.19 7.57
N ARG A 80 -5.15 -17.47 6.66
CA ARG A 80 -5.49 -17.46 5.22
C ARG A 80 -5.40 -18.85 4.61
N GLN A 81 -4.30 -19.56 4.84
CA GLN A 81 -4.10 -20.91 4.32
C GLN A 81 -5.16 -21.87 4.80
N PHE A 82 -5.52 -21.80 6.10
CA PHE A 82 -6.56 -22.64 6.69
C PHE A 82 -7.92 -22.37 6.03
N LEU A 83 -8.33 -21.11 5.91
CA LEU A 83 -9.62 -20.75 5.32
C LEU A 83 -9.70 -21.13 3.84
N CYS A 84 -8.63 -20.92 3.08
CA CYS A 84 -8.56 -21.38 1.70
C CYS A 84 -8.66 -22.91 1.58
N ALA A 85 -7.99 -23.64 2.47
CA ALA A 85 -8.06 -25.11 2.51
C ALA A 85 -9.46 -25.63 2.86
N GLN A 86 -10.28 -24.83 3.55
CA GLN A 86 -11.69 -25.15 3.80
C GLN A 86 -12.63 -24.79 2.63
N GLY A 87 -12.10 -24.26 1.53
CA GLY A 87 -12.88 -23.93 0.33
C GLY A 87 -13.38 -22.49 0.28
N LEU A 88 -12.93 -21.61 1.18
CA LEU A 88 -13.26 -20.20 1.09
C LEU A 88 -12.26 -19.47 0.16
N GLN A 89 -12.74 -18.41 -0.48
CA GLN A 89 -11.94 -17.56 -1.35
C GLN A 89 -11.51 -16.29 -0.60
N ASP A 90 -10.22 -15.96 -0.67
CA ASP A 90 -9.66 -14.74 -0.08
C ASP A 90 -10.03 -13.54 -0.95
N CYS A 91 -10.68 -12.55 -0.36
CA CYS A 91 -11.07 -11.30 -1.01
C CYS A 91 -10.23 -10.14 -0.48
N LEU A 92 -10.06 -9.14 -1.33
CA LEU A 92 -9.50 -7.85 -0.96
C LEU A 92 -10.43 -6.75 -1.44
N THR A 93 -11.11 -6.10 -0.51
CA THR A 93 -12.02 -5.00 -0.80
C THR A 93 -11.41 -3.65 -0.43
N TYR A 94 -12.04 -2.56 -0.85
CA TYR A 94 -11.51 -1.23 -0.60
C TYR A 94 -11.59 -0.82 0.88
N THR A 95 -10.52 -0.23 1.38
CA THR A 95 -10.44 0.34 2.74
C THR A 95 -11.29 1.60 2.88
N LEU A 96 -11.43 2.36 1.79
CA LEU A 96 -12.26 3.56 1.76
C LEU A 96 -13.68 3.21 1.33
N VAL A 97 -14.66 3.70 2.09
CA VAL A 97 -16.07 3.36 1.93
C VAL A 97 -16.94 4.63 1.90
N SER A 98 -18.18 4.47 1.41
CA SER A 98 -19.20 5.51 1.42
C SER A 98 -19.79 5.74 2.82
N THR A 99 -20.53 6.85 2.98
CA THR A 99 -21.33 7.13 4.17
C THR A 99 -22.30 5.98 4.47
N GLU A 100 -23.00 5.47 3.46
CA GLU A 100 -23.95 4.37 3.64
C GLU A 100 -23.29 3.11 4.21
N LYS A 101 -22.12 2.71 3.69
CA LYS A 101 -21.38 1.55 4.20
C LYS A 101 -20.84 1.78 5.61
N LYS A 102 -20.42 2.99 5.91
CA LYS A 102 -20.03 3.38 7.27
C LYS A 102 -21.21 3.23 8.24
N ASP A 103 -22.40 3.72 7.88
CA ASP A 103 -23.58 3.66 8.73
C ASP A 103 -24.13 2.23 8.89
N ASN A 104 -23.94 1.38 7.88
CA ASN A 104 -24.30 -0.04 7.92
C ASN A 104 -23.22 -0.94 8.53
N ALA A 105 -22.18 -0.37 9.14
CA ALA A 105 -21.13 -1.14 9.81
C ALA A 105 -21.67 -1.81 11.07
N ILE A 106 -21.87 -3.13 11.00
CA ILE A 106 -22.28 -3.96 12.13
C ILE A 106 -21.04 -4.35 12.96
N PHE A 107 -21.21 -4.48 14.28
CA PHE A 107 -20.12 -4.79 15.24
C PHE A 107 -19.00 -3.73 15.28
N ASN A 108 -19.35 -2.50 14.93
CA ASN A 108 -18.44 -1.37 15.01
C ASN A 108 -18.64 -0.63 16.34
N ASN A 109 -17.59 -0.59 17.14
CA ASN A 109 -17.56 0.19 18.39
C ASN A 109 -16.59 1.37 18.30
N ASP A 110 -16.27 1.83 17.06
CA ASP A 110 -15.30 2.87 16.85
C ASP A 110 -15.85 3.94 15.86
N GLU A 111 -15.47 5.17 16.07
CA GLU A 111 -15.81 6.27 15.19
C GLU A 111 -14.98 6.23 13.90
N ALA A 112 -15.64 6.32 12.74
CA ALA A 112 -14.98 6.28 11.44
C ALA A 112 -14.22 7.57 11.16
N ILE A 113 -13.03 7.45 10.60
CA ILE A 113 -12.22 8.59 10.17
C ILE A 113 -12.71 9.05 8.79
N GLU A 114 -13.08 10.32 8.70
CA GLU A 114 -13.44 10.98 7.45
C GLU A 114 -12.22 11.58 6.78
N LEU A 115 -12.08 11.42 5.46
CA LEU A 115 -11.02 12.07 4.68
C LEU A 115 -11.35 13.55 4.49
N ALA A 116 -10.37 14.42 4.71
CA ALA A 116 -10.55 15.88 4.54
C ALA A 116 -10.85 16.26 3.08
N SER A 117 -10.35 15.51 2.11
CA SER A 117 -10.61 15.72 0.68
C SER A 117 -10.75 14.37 -0.03
N PRO A 118 -11.94 13.75 0.02
CA PRO A 118 -12.18 12.46 -0.61
C PRO A 118 -12.21 12.60 -2.13
N MET A 119 -11.70 11.59 -2.84
CA MET A 119 -11.75 11.54 -4.31
C MET A 119 -13.18 11.39 -4.86
N SER A 120 -14.08 10.77 -4.08
CA SER A 120 -15.52 10.65 -4.38
C SER A 120 -16.27 10.37 -3.08
N GLU A 121 -17.60 10.57 -3.09
CA GLU A 121 -18.46 10.22 -1.95
C GLU A 121 -18.43 8.74 -1.59
N GLU A 122 -18.13 7.88 -2.56
CA GLU A 122 -17.98 6.44 -2.35
C GLU A 122 -16.70 6.06 -1.59
N ARG A 123 -15.76 6.99 -1.45
CA ARG A 123 -14.43 6.81 -0.85
C ARG A 123 -14.14 7.84 0.25
N ARG A 124 -15.15 8.15 1.03
CA ARG A 124 -15.11 9.25 2.01
C ARG A 124 -14.57 8.86 3.37
N TYR A 125 -14.83 7.65 3.82
CA TYR A 125 -14.48 7.18 5.16
C TYR A 125 -13.54 5.99 5.14
N ILE A 126 -12.64 5.90 6.13
CA ILE A 126 -11.92 4.67 6.40
C ILE A 126 -12.90 3.69 7.04
N ARG A 127 -12.97 2.47 6.52
CA ARG A 127 -13.90 1.45 7.03
C ARG A 127 -13.56 1.02 8.44
N THR A 128 -14.57 0.84 9.25
CA THR A 128 -14.50 0.30 10.60
C THR A 128 -14.98 -1.15 10.66
N SER A 129 -15.57 -1.66 9.57
CA SER A 129 -16.00 -3.04 9.39
C SER A 129 -15.76 -3.51 7.96
N ILE A 130 -15.42 -4.80 7.81
CA ILE A 130 -15.26 -5.44 6.49
C ILE A 130 -16.61 -5.94 5.95
N LEU A 131 -17.57 -6.23 6.81
CA LEU A 131 -18.82 -6.92 6.46
C LEU A 131 -19.62 -6.22 5.35
N PRO A 132 -19.85 -4.90 5.36
CA PRO A 132 -20.61 -4.24 4.29
C PRO A 132 -19.95 -4.45 2.91
N SER A 133 -18.62 -4.44 2.85
CA SER A 133 -17.90 -4.66 1.60
C SER A 133 -17.95 -6.11 1.12
N LEU A 134 -17.93 -7.09 2.03
CA LEU A 134 -18.13 -8.50 1.67
C LEU A 134 -19.57 -8.79 1.21
N LEU A 135 -20.56 -8.13 1.80
CA LEU A 135 -21.94 -8.24 1.33
C LEU A 135 -22.11 -7.71 -0.09
N ASP A 136 -21.39 -6.66 -0.47
CA ASP A 136 -21.35 -6.22 -1.87
C ASP A 136 -20.75 -7.28 -2.79
N VAL A 137 -19.68 -7.95 -2.37
CA VAL A 137 -19.10 -9.06 -3.14
C VAL A 137 -20.13 -10.16 -3.36
N VAL A 138 -20.86 -10.54 -2.33
CA VAL A 138 -21.92 -11.54 -2.42
C VAL A 138 -23.03 -11.06 -3.36
N SER A 139 -23.53 -9.85 -3.18
CA SER A 139 -24.58 -9.26 -4.01
C SER A 139 -24.18 -9.18 -5.48
N TYR A 140 -22.97 -8.71 -5.76
CA TYR A 140 -22.41 -8.62 -7.11
C TYR A 140 -22.35 -9.96 -7.83
N ASN A 141 -21.91 -11.00 -7.13
CA ASN A 141 -21.81 -12.35 -7.71
C ASN A 141 -23.20 -12.99 -7.88
N ARG A 142 -24.12 -12.81 -6.93
CA ARG A 142 -25.48 -13.30 -7.05
C ARG A 142 -26.23 -12.68 -8.24
N ALA A 143 -26.05 -11.40 -8.49
CA ALA A 143 -26.61 -10.73 -9.66
C ALA A 143 -26.10 -11.32 -10.99
N ARG A 144 -24.99 -12.09 -10.96
CA ARG A 144 -24.41 -12.81 -12.11
C ARG A 144 -24.70 -14.32 -12.09
N ASN A 145 -25.73 -14.72 -11.34
CA ASN A 145 -26.17 -16.11 -11.18
C ASN A 145 -25.14 -17.06 -10.54
N ILE A 146 -24.12 -16.52 -9.86
CA ILE A 146 -23.22 -17.33 -9.03
C ILE A 146 -23.92 -17.53 -7.68
N LYS A 147 -24.26 -18.78 -7.37
CA LYS A 147 -25.05 -19.14 -6.18
C LYS A 147 -24.17 -19.48 -5.00
N ASP A 148 -23.08 -20.17 -5.24
CA ASP A 148 -22.16 -20.68 -4.20
C ASP A 148 -21.02 -19.70 -4.04
N ILE A 149 -21.12 -18.88 -2.99
CA ILE A 149 -20.19 -17.77 -2.72
C ILE A 149 -19.70 -17.95 -1.29
N ASN A 150 -18.45 -18.34 -1.14
CA ASN A 150 -17.82 -18.58 0.14
C ASN A 150 -16.54 -17.73 0.18
N VAL A 151 -16.63 -16.54 0.76
CA VAL A 151 -15.57 -15.54 0.74
C VAL A 151 -15.18 -15.12 2.14
N PHE A 152 -13.93 -14.76 2.30
CA PHE A 152 -13.42 -14.13 3.50
C PHE A 152 -12.47 -12.98 3.17
N GLU A 153 -12.31 -12.08 4.11
CA GLU A 153 -11.29 -11.05 4.05
C GLU A 153 -10.62 -10.93 5.43
N LEU A 154 -9.30 -10.96 5.43
CA LEU A 154 -8.48 -10.73 6.61
C LEU A 154 -7.63 -9.48 6.36
N SER A 155 -8.04 -8.34 6.92
CA SER A 155 -7.43 -7.03 6.64
C SER A 155 -7.65 -6.05 7.79
N ASP A 156 -6.95 -4.94 7.72
CA ASP A 156 -7.10 -3.89 8.72
C ASP A 156 -8.39 -3.08 8.49
N VAL A 157 -9.00 -2.71 9.60
CA VAL A 157 -10.02 -1.67 9.73
C VAL A 157 -9.49 -0.60 10.69
N ALA A 158 -9.94 0.64 10.56
CA ALA A 158 -9.46 1.69 11.45
C ALA A 158 -10.55 2.71 11.78
N GLY A 159 -10.49 3.21 12.99
CA GLY A 159 -11.26 4.33 13.50
C GLY A 159 -10.38 5.24 14.34
N VAL A 160 -10.97 6.19 15.03
CA VAL A 160 -10.25 7.16 15.86
C VAL A 160 -9.43 6.50 16.98
N SER A 161 -9.80 5.29 17.43
CA SER A 161 -9.05 4.50 18.41
C SER A 161 -7.84 3.75 17.83
N GLY A 162 -7.62 3.80 16.51
CA GLY A 162 -6.50 3.17 15.80
C GLY A 162 -6.90 2.03 14.87
N ALA A 163 -5.89 1.37 14.29
CA ALA A 163 -6.08 0.27 13.35
C ALA A 163 -6.10 -1.10 14.05
N LYS A 164 -6.98 -1.99 13.59
CA LYS A 164 -7.11 -3.36 14.07
C LYS A 164 -7.27 -4.32 12.91
N MET A 165 -6.64 -5.48 12.98
CA MET A 165 -6.85 -6.54 12.00
C MET A 165 -8.12 -7.30 12.32
N HIS A 166 -9.02 -7.39 11.37
CA HIS A 166 -10.26 -8.13 11.44
C HIS A 166 -10.31 -9.26 10.42
N LEU A 167 -10.99 -10.33 10.77
CA LEU A 167 -11.42 -11.38 9.87
C LEU A 167 -12.94 -11.30 9.72
N ALA A 168 -13.42 -11.26 8.49
CA ALA A 168 -14.84 -11.40 8.17
C ALA A 168 -15.03 -12.52 7.16
N ILE A 169 -16.15 -13.25 7.29
CA ILE A 169 -16.52 -14.35 6.41
C ILE A 169 -17.97 -14.11 5.96
N ALA A 170 -18.24 -14.27 4.68
CA ALA A 170 -19.57 -14.26 4.10
C ALA A 170 -19.78 -15.52 3.27
N MET A 171 -20.87 -16.23 3.52
CA MET A 171 -21.18 -17.50 2.87
C MET A 171 -22.61 -17.46 2.34
N SER A 172 -22.80 -17.94 1.12
CA SER A 172 -24.11 -18.09 0.48
C SER A 172 -24.09 -19.28 -0.46
N GLY A 173 -25.12 -20.11 -0.40
CA GLY A 173 -25.18 -21.35 -1.17
C GLY A 173 -24.42 -22.50 -0.50
N ASN A 174 -23.85 -23.38 -1.31
CA ASN A 174 -23.15 -24.57 -0.84
C ASN A 174 -21.66 -24.27 -0.58
N LEU A 175 -21.11 -24.78 0.50
CA LEU A 175 -19.66 -24.67 0.79
C LEU A 175 -18.84 -25.59 -0.13
N GLN A 176 -19.39 -26.75 -0.49
CA GLN A 176 -18.75 -27.71 -1.36
C GLN A 176 -19.46 -27.77 -2.71
N GLN A 177 -18.71 -27.79 -3.79
CA GLN A 177 -19.28 -28.02 -5.12
C GLN A 177 -19.81 -29.46 -5.22
N THR A 178 -20.98 -29.61 -5.84
CA THR A 178 -21.55 -30.91 -6.16
C THR A 178 -20.56 -31.71 -7.01
N ARG A 179 -20.20 -32.89 -6.53
CA ARG A 179 -19.32 -33.80 -7.24
C ARG A 179 -20.19 -34.83 -8.01
N TRP A 180 -19.64 -35.43 -9.08
CA TRP A 180 -20.32 -36.48 -9.84
C TRP A 180 -20.69 -37.72 -8.99
N THR A 181 -20.08 -37.86 -7.80
CA THR A 181 -20.29 -38.99 -6.88
C THR A 181 -21.28 -38.73 -5.75
N SER A 182 -21.68 -37.45 -5.52
CA SER A 182 -22.60 -37.13 -4.43
C SER A 182 -23.30 -35.80 -4.68
N ASP A 183 -24.61 -35.78 -4.48
CA ASP A 183 -25.36 -34.54 -4.29
C ASP A 183 -25.04 -34.00 -2.88
N VAL A 184 -24.37 -32.87 -2.84
CA VAL A 184 -24.12 -32.18 -1.57
C VAL A 184 -25.29 -31.25 -1.33
N THR A 185 -26.08 -31.55 -0.31
CA THR A 185 -27.15 -30.68 0.21
C THR A 185 -26.59 -29.57 1.07
#